data_70b209dcda12aeab8d478857c8138c8b
#
_entry.id   70b209dcda12aeab8d478857c8138c8b
#
_cell.length_a   1.000
_cell.length_b   1.000
_cell.length_c   1.000
_cell.angle_alpha   90.00
_cell.angle_beta   90.00
_cell.angle_gamma   90.00
#
_symmetry.space_group_name_H-M   'P 1'
#
loop_
_entity.id
_entity.type
_entity.pdbx_description
1 polymer ?
#
loop_
_entity_poly.entity_id
_entity_poly.type
_entity_poly.pdbx_seq_one_letter_code
_entity_poly.pdbx_strand_id
1 'polypeptide(L)'
;DITLGLGVVKAIKLGIKKFVLSLDSSLAVEKYIIKHGGKVWRSKVGEANVIQMMIENDAEAGGEGSSGGFILKEFNMCRDGLLTSGLIASMIDDESIQKDIEFFESFSQIRNKISVESTLHDKLIAKIGKKIETEYEINQLDGIKISINENTWSLIRKSNTEDIIRISTESNDSQLLQKIQKEMIENVEYCYEQIK
;
A
#
# COMPACT_ATOMS: atom_id res chain seq x y z
N ASP A 1 1.15 1.53 8.61
CA ASP A 1 -0.26 1.57 8.12
C ASP A 1 -1.31 1.40 9.24
N ILE A 2 -0.89 1.28 10.52
CA ILE A 2 -1.81 1.08 11.66
C ILE A 2 -2.85 2.21 11.75
N THR A 3 -2.42 3.46 11.62
CA THR A 3 -3.33 4.62 11.65
C THR A 3 -4.43 4.55 10.59
N LEU A 4 -4.08 4.16 9.35
CA LEU A 4 -5.05 3.89 8.28
C LEU A 4 -5.98 2.74 8.67
N GLY A 5 -5.42 1.64 9.20
CA GLY A 5 -6.19 0.49 9.69
C GLY A 5 -7.21 0.86 10.75
N LEU A 6 -6.83 1.67 11.74
CA LEU A 6 -7.74 2.12 12.79
C LEU A 6 -8.85 3.06 12.27
N GLY A 7 -8.53 3.92 11.28
CA GLY A 7 -9.54 4.69 10.55
C GLY A 7 -10.56 3.78 9.86
N VAL A 8 -10.08 2.72 9.22
CA VAL A 8 -10.92 1.69 8.59
C VAL A 8 -11.76 0.94 9.62
N VAL A 9 -11.20 0.55 10.77
CA VAL A 9 -11.96 -0.07 11.89
C VAL A 9 -13.16 0.78 12.25
N LYS A 10 -12.93 2.09 12.49
CA LYS A 10 -14.02 3.00 12.82
C LYS A 10 -15.03 3.14 11.70
N ALA A 11 -14.58 3.26 10.47
CA ALA A 11 -15.47 3.35 9.30
C ALA A 11 -16.38 2.12 9.17
N ILE A 12 -15.84 0.92 9.37
CA ILE A 12 -16.64 -0.32 9.38
C ILE A 12 -17.68 -0.32 10.50
N LYS A 13 -17.30 0.15 11.71
CA LYS A 13 -18.25 0.30 12.83
C LYS A 13 -19.36 1.32 12.53
N LEU A 14 -19.11 2.30 11.67
CA LEU A 14 -20.11 3.25 11.16
C LEU A 14 -20.94 2.69 10.00
N GLY A 15 -20.71 1.44 9.58
CA GLY A 15 -21.47 0.78 8.53
C GLY A 15 -20.90 0.90 7.13
N ILE A 16 -19.73 1.53 6.95
CA ILE A 16 -19.08 1.70 5.65
C ILE A 16 -18.59 0.36 5.13
N LYS A 17 -18.82 0.10 3.83
CA LYS A 17 -18.53 -1.17 3.17
C LYS A 17 -17.65 -1.07 1.93
N LYS A 18 -17.53 0.10 1.33
CA LYS A 18 -16.79 0.30 0.08
C LYS A 18 -15.55 1.15 0.32
N PHE A 19 -14.38 0.58 0.03
CA PHE A 19 -13.09 1.19 0.32
C PHE A 19 -12.17 1.21 -0.90
N VAL A 20 -11.35 2.25 -1.02
CA VAL A 20 -10.24 2.30 -1.97
C VAL A 20 -8.94 2.45 -1.20
N LEU A 21 -7.97 1.58 -1.46
CA LEU A 21 -6.63 1.64 -0.89
C LEU A 21 -5.59 1.82 -2.00
N SER A 22 -4.53 2.60 -1.73
CA SER A 22 -3.40 2.66 -2.66
C SER A 22 -2.70 1.30 -2.77
N LEU A 23 -2.02 1.07 -3.89
CA LEU A 23 -1.38 -0.22 -4.21
C LEU A 23 -0.29 -0.62 -3.20
N ASP A 24 0.32 0.36 -2.51
CA ASP A 24 1.37 0.18 -1.50
C ASP A 24 0.85 0.17 -0.05
N SER A 25 -0.46 0.26 0.16
CA SER A 25 -1.07 0.10 1.48
C SER A 25 -1.08 -1.36 1.91
N SER A 26 -1.01 -1.59 3.22
CA SER A 26 -0.90 -2.91 3.82
C SER A 26 -2.03 -3.88 3.41
N LEU A 27 -1.66 -5.15 3.22
CA LEU A 27 -2.61 -6.26 3.08
C LEU A 27 -3.43 -6.49 4.35
N ALA A 28 -2.88 -6.19 5.52
CA ALA A 28 -3.64 -6.31 6.77
C ALA A 28 -4.91 -5.47 6.73
N VAL A 29 -4.83 -4.24 6.20
CA VAL A 29 -5.99 -3.35 6.08
C VAL A 29 -7.03 -3.93 5.11
N GLU A 30 -6.60 -4.42 3.95
CA GLU A 30 -7.50 -5.06 2.98
C GLU A 30 -8.18 -6.31 3.55
N LYS A 31 -7.38 -7.21 4.17
CA LYS A 31 -7.89 -8.43 4.80
C LYS A 31 -8.89 -8.11 5.92
N TYR A 32 -8.63 -7.06 6.69
CA TYR A 32 -9.57 -6.60 7.73
C TYR A 32 -10.91 -6.17 7.12
N ILE A 33 -10.88 -5.36 6.06
CA ILE A 33 -12.09 -4.91 5.35
C ILE A 33 -12.90 -6.11 4.82
N ILE A 34 -12.22 -7.04 4.11
CA ILE A 34 -12.86 -8.22 3.52
C ILE A 34 -13.46 -9.11 4.60
N LYS A 35 -12.72 -9.36 5.70
CA LYS A 35 -13.19 -10.15 6.85
C LYS A 35 -14.48 -9.59 7.44
N HIS A 36 -14.68 -8.27 7.40
CA HIS A 36 -15.88 -7.60 7.91
C HIS A 36 -16.95 -7.33 6.83
N GLY A 37 -16.86 -8.04 5.68
CA GLY A 37 -17.85 -7.98 4.60
C GLY A 37 -17.80 -6.71 3.76
N GLY A 38 -16.70 -5.98 3.79
CA GLY A 38 -16.45 -4.84 2.93
C GLY A 38 -15.84 -5.25 1.59
N LYS A 39 -15.81 -4.29 0.64
CA LYS A 39 -15.20 -4.40 -0.68
C LYS A 39 -14.05 -3.41 -0.82
N VAL A 40 -12.97 -3.84 -1.44
CA VAL A 40 -11.77 -3.03 -1.64
C VAL A 40 -11.43 -2.95 -3.12
N TRP A 41 -11.04 -1.76 -3.58
CA TRP A 41 -10.35 -1.54 -4.85
C TRP A 41 -8.95 -1.00 -4.58
N ARG A 42 -8.00 -1.32 -5.45
CA ARG A 42 -6.62 -0.86 -5.36
C ARG A 42 -6.34 0.19 -6.44
N SER A 43 -5.99 1.41 -6.01
CA SER A 43 -5.58 2.49 -6.91
C SER A 43 -4.06 2.55 -7.08
N LYS A 44 -3.61 3.32 -8.09
CA LYS A 44 -2.23 3.82 -8.11
C LYS A 44 -1.92 4.56 -6.81
N VAL A 45 -0.64 4.61 -6.45
CA VAL A 45 -0.17 5.38 -5.30
C VAL A 45 -0.37 6.89 -5.56
N GLY A 46 -0.86 7.59 -4.55
CA GLY A 46 -1.13 9.01 -4.58
C GLY A 46 -2.59 9.35 -4.26
N GLU A 47 -2.79 10.34 -3.40
CA GLU A 47 -4.12 10.76 -2.93
C GLU A 47 -5.12 11.00 -4.06
N ALA A 48 -4.69 11.71 -5.11
CA ALA A 48 -5.54 12.00 -6.26
C ALA A 48 -6.04 10.73 -6.96
N ASN A 49 -5.21 9.68 -7.05
CA ASN A 49 -5.59 8.41 -7.65
C ASN A 49 -6.57 7.64 -6.75
N VAL A 50 -6.40 7.70 -5.43
CA VAL A 50 -7.34 7.11 -4.47
C VAL A 50 -8.70 7.79 -4.61
N ILE A 51 -8.73 9.12 -4.59
CA ILE A 51 -9.97 9.92 -4.71
C ILE A 51 -10.68 9.64 -6.03
N GLN A 52 -9.95 9.64 -7.14
CA GLN A 52 -10.51 9.35 -8.45
C GLN A 52 -11.20 7.98 -8.48
N MET A 53 -10.53 6.96 -7.96
CA MET A 53 -11.08 5.60 -7.90
C MET A 53 -12.25 5.50 -6.90
N MET A 54 -12.25 6.29 -5.82
CA MET A 54 -13.40 6.39 -4.91
C MET A 54 -14.63 6.92 -5.62
N ILE A 55 -14.47 7.95 -6.46
CA ILE A 55 -15.57 8.52 -7.26
C ILE A 55 -16.10 7.50 -8.27
N GLU A 56 -15.21 6.84 -9.02
CA GLU A 56 -15.55 5.87 -10.06
C GLU A 56 -16.31 4.64 -9.53
N ASN A 57 -16.03 4.24 -8.30
CA ASN A 57 -16.63 3.04 -7.69
C ASN A 57 -17.67 3.36 -6.62
N ASP A 58 -18.03 4.64 -6.46
CA ASP A 58 -18.88 5.11 -5.37
C ASP A 58 -18.45 4.54 -4.01
N ALA A 59 -17.13 4.60 -3.74
CA ALA A 59 -16.58 4.18 -2.47
C ALA A 59 -16.74 5.29 -1.42
N GLU A 60 -16.98 4.86 -0.19
CA GLU A 60 -17.35 5.75 0.93
C GLU A 60 -16.11 6.19 1.71
N ALA A 61 -15.06 5.36 1.71
CA ALA A 61 -13.80 5.65 2.38
C ALA A 61 -12.60 5.14 1.57
N GLY A 62 -11.42 5.65 1.89
CA GLY A 62 -10.19 5.22 1.24
C GLY A 62 -8.96 5.67 1.99
N GLY A 63 -7.80 5.42 1.39
CA GLY A 63 -6.56 5.94 1.95
C GLY A 63 -5.29 5.33 1.40
N GLU A 64 -4.20 5.89 1.91
CA GLU A 64 -2.83 5.48 1.65
C GLU A 64 -2.13 5.10 2.95
N GLY A 65 -1.21 4.14 2.91
CA GLY A 65 -0.50 3.65 4.07
C GLY A 65 0.48 4.65 4.72
N SER A 66 0.76 5.75 4.07
CA SER A 66 1.68 6.77 4.59
C SER A 66 0.93 7.98 5.17
N SER A 67 1.47 8.58 6.23
CA SER A 67 1.06 9.91 6.72
C SER A 67 -0.39 10.04 7.20
N GLY A 68 -0.89 9.06 7.96
CA GLY A 68 -2.26 9.13 8.51
C GLY A 68 -3.35 9.21 7.44
N GLY A 69 -3.12 8.57 6.31
CA GLY A 69 -3.77 8.77 5.04
C GLY A 69 -5.21 8.26 4.89
N PHE A 70 -6.08 8.37 5.90
CA PHE A 70 -7.48 7.98 5.80
C PHE A 70 -8.34 9.09 5.19
N ILE A 71 -9.25 8.70 4.28
CA ILE A 71 -10.20 9.57 3.57
C ILE A 71 -11.61 9.08 3.91
N LEU A 72 -12.49 9.98 4.31
CA LEU A 72 -13.91 9.72 4.51
C LEU A 72 -14.74 10.65 3.61
N LYS A 73 -15.38 10.09 2.58
CA LYS A 73 -16.10 10.84 1.53
C LYS A 73 -17.12 11.82 2.09
N GLU A 74 -17.87 11.41 3.09
CA GLU A 74 -18.93 12.24 3.69
C GLU A 74 -18.38 13.47 4.43
N PHE A 75 -17.12 13.37 4.92
CA PHE A 75 -16.48 14.46 5.64
C PHE A 75 -15.63 15.34 4.72
N ASN A 76 -14.66 14.74 4.03
CA ASN A 76 -13.77 15.46 3.12
C ASN A 76 -13.09 14.49 2.14
N MET A 77 -13.02 14.88 0.87
CA MET A 77 -12.36 14.10 -0.19
C MET A 77 -10.84 14.38 -0.22
N CYS A 78 -10.19 14.30 0.93
CA CYS A 78 -8.73 14.34 1.06
C CYS A 78 -8.31 13.52 2.29
N ARG A 79 -7.01 13.21 2.38
CA ARG A 79 -6.43 12.62 3.59
C ARG A 79 -6.53 13.62 4.73
N ASP A 80 -7.15 13.22 5.82
CA ASP A 80 -7.40 14.10 6.94
C ASP A 80 -6.88 13.48 8.26
N GLY A 81 -5.74 13.97 8.72
CA GLY A 81 -5.10 13.51 9.94
C GLY A 81 -5.85 13.91 11.20
N LEU A 82 -6.55 15.06 11.21
CA LEU A 82 -7.35 15.50 12.34
C LEU A 82 -8.60 14.63 12.48
N LEU A 83 -9.31 14.41 11.38
CA LEU A 83 -10.42 13.47 11.35
C LEU A 83 -9.98 12.09 11.82
N THR A 84 -8.90 11.55 11.25
CA THR A 84 -8.37 10.22 11.62
C THR A 84 -8.06 10.14 13.09
N SER A 85 -7.40 11.15 13.67
CA SER A 85 -7.10 11.22 15.10
C SER A 85 -8.37 11.24 15.96
N GLY A 86 -9.38 12.02 15.57
CA GLY A 86 -10.67 12.06 16.25
C GLY A 86 -11.41 10.73 16.21
N LEU A 87 -11.41 10.07 15.03
CA LEU A 87 -12.02 8.74 14.87
C LEU A 87 -11.34 7.70 15.78
N ILE A 88 -10.01 7.69 15.83
CA ILE A 88 -9.25 6.79 16.71
C ILE A 88 -9.51 7.10 18.18
N ALA A 89 -9.46 8.37 18.56
CA ALA A 89 -9.74 8.78 19.94
C ALA A 89 -11.14 8.38 20.41
N SER A 90 -12.13 8.39 19.49
CA SER A 90 -13.51 7.95 19.81
C SER A 90 -13.66 6.46 20.10
N MET A 91 -12.59 5.67 19.93
CA MET A 91 -12.55 4.23 20.22
C MET A 91 -11.67 3.89 21.42
N ILE A 92 -11.20 4.87 22.20
CA ILE A 92 -10.21 4.63 23.26
C ILE A 92 -10.70 3.65 24.34
N ASP A 93 -12.00 3.65 24.60
CA ASP A 93 -12.63 2.76 25.57
C ASP A 93 -13.12 1.43 24.95
N ASP A 94 -12.81 1.19 23.66
CA ASP A 94 -13.21 -0.03 22.97
C ASP A 94 -12.23 -1.16 23.27
N GLU A 95 -12.68 -2.16 24.02
CA GLU A 95 -11.88 -3.33 24.41
C GLU A 95 -11.33 -4.12 23.20
N SER A 96 -11.94 -3.99 22.02
CA SER A 96 -11.48 -4.68 20.82
C SER A 96 -10.28 -4.01 20.13
N ILE A 97 -10.00 -2.73 20.41
CA ILE A 97 -9.00 -1.96 19.68
C ILE A 97 -7.58 -2.55 19.77
N GLN A 98 -7.25 -3.13 20.93
CA GLN A 98 -5.94 -3.76 21.12
C GLN A 98 -5.76 -4.96 20.18
N LYS A 99 -6.78 -5.77 19.98
CA LYS A 99 -6.76 -6.91 19.05
C LYS A 99 -6.65 -6.45 17.59
N ASP A 100 -7.30 -5.33 17.27
CA ASP A 100 -7.22 -4.74 15.93
C ASP A 100 -5.81 -4.21 15.65
N ILE A 101 -5.17 -3.56 16.65
CA ILE A 101 -3.77 -3.12 16.54
C ILE A 101 -2.85 -4.32 16.34
N GLU A 102 -2.92 -5.36 17.16
CA GLU A 102 -2.12 -6.57 17.06
C GLU A 102 -2.27 -7.24 15.70
N PHE A 103 -3.49 -7.25 15.14
CA PHE A 103 -3.72 -7.76 13.81
C PHE A 103 -2.97 -6.95 12.73
N PHE A 104 -3.00 -5.62 12.79
CA PHE A 104 -2.26 -4.80 11.83
C PHE A 104 -0.74 -4.90 12.04
N GLU A 105 -0.26 -5.04 13.27
CA GLU A 105 1.15 -5.23 13.61
C GLU A 105 1.70 -6.59 13.21
N SER A 106 0.83 -7.58 12.95
CA SER A 106 1.26 -8.89 12.44
C SER A 106 1.84 -8.84 11.03
N PHE A 107 1.67 -7.74 10.31
CA PHE A 107 2.30 -7.48 9.02
C PHE A 107 3.39 -6.41 9.17
N SER A 108 4.55 -6.68 8.59
CA SER A 108 5.67 -5.75 8.57
C SER A 108 6.00 -5.32 7.15
N GLN A 109 6.37 -4.06 6.96
CA GLN A 109 6.72 -3.51 5.66
C GLN A 109 8.13 -2.89 5.71
N ILE A 110 8.95 -3.19 4.69
CA ILE A 110 10.26 -2.57 4.48
C ILE A 110 10.17 -1.71 3.21
N ARG A 111 10.75 -0.51 3.28
CA ARG A 111 10.82 0.42 2.16
C ARG A 111 12.26 0.85 1.92
N ASN A 112 12.73 0.70 0.68
CA ASN A 112 14.05 1.14 0.23
C ASN A 112 13.93 2.11 -0.94
N LYS A 113 15.00 2.90 -1.13
CA LYS A 113 15.15 3.84 -2.24
C LYS A 113 16.50 3.59 -2.91
N ILE A 114 16.50 3.58 -4.25
CA ILE A 114 17.72 3.51 -5.07
C ILE A 114 17.75 4.76 -5.93
N SER A 115 18.85 5.51 -5.87
CA SER A 115 19.05 6.70 -6.71
C SER A 115 19.22 6.30 -8.17
N VAL A 116 18.36 6.80 -9.01
CA VAL A 116 18.34 6.57 -10.46
C VAL A 116 17.86 7.86 -11.13
N GLU A 117 18.56 8.33 -12.15
CA GLU A 117 18.14 9.49 -12.93
C GLU A 117 16.74 9.27 -13.54
N SER A 118 15.88 10.27 -13.45
CA SER A 118 14.48 10.19 -13.92
C SER A 118 14.37 9.83 -15.40
N THR A 119 15.36 10.23 -16.23
CA THR A 119 15.48 9.89 -17.66
C THR A 119 15.57 8.39 -17.91
N LEU A 120 16.04 7.61 -16.96
CA LEU A 120 16.20 6.16 -17.05
C LEU A 120 15.07 5.37 -16.41
N HIS A 121 14.15 6.02 -15.68
CA HIS A 121 13.11 5.35 -14.90
C HIS A 121 12.26 4.39 -15.75
N ASP A 122 11.70 4.84 -16.87
CA ASP A 122 10.81 4.01 -17.69
C ASP A 122 11.55 2.85 -18.34
N LYS A 123 12.79 3.09 -18.81
CA LYS A 123 13.65 2.04 -19.35
C LYS A 123 14.00 0.99 -18.30
N LEU A 124 14.29 1.43 -17.07
CA LEU A 124 14.61 0.55 -15.96
C LEU A 124 13.40 -0.28 -15.54
N ILE A 125 12.25 0.35 -15.31
CA ILE A 125 11.00 -0.37 -14.94
C ILE A 125 10.63 -1.41 -16.00
N ALA A 126 10.71 -1.06 -17.28
CA ALA A 126 10.44 -2.02 -18.37
C ALA A 126 11.41 -3.22 -18.36
N LYS A 127 12.70 -2.96 -18.08
CA LYS A 127 13.71 -4.03 -17.99
C LYS A 127 13.51 -4.93 -16.80
N ILE A 128 13.21 -4.35 -15.64
CA ILE A 128 12.88 -5.10 -14.42
C ILE A 128 11.64 -5.98 -14.65
N GLY A 129 10.58 -5.42 -15.26
CA GLY A 129 9.36 -6.17 -15.58
C GLY A 129 9.65 -7.42 -16.38
N LYS A 130 10.38 -7.30 -17.50
CA LYS A 130 10.78 -8.45 -18.35
C LYS A 130 11.61 -9.51 -17.61
N LYS A 131 12.42 -9.11 -16.64
CA LYS A 131 13.21 -10.04 -15.84
C LYS A 131 12.33 -10.78 -14.83
N ILE A 132 11.46 -10.06 -14.12
CA ILE A 132 10.67 -10.60 -13.02
C ILE A 132 9.47 -11.42 -13.51
N GLU A 133 8.85 -11.07 -14.66
CA GLU A 133 7.70 -11.78 -15.22
C GLU A 133 7.97 -13.24 -15.57
N THR A 134 9.24 -13.64 -15.66
CA THR A 134 9.64 -15.05 -15.87
C THR A 134 9.46 -15.92 -14.62
N GLU A 135 9.39 -15.30 -13.45
CA GLU A 135 9.36 -15.97 -12.15
C GLU A 135 8.08 -15.68 -11.35
N TYR A 136 7.46 -14.52 -11.58
CA TYR A 136 6.32 -14.02 -10.81
C TYR A 136 5.21 -13.49 -11.71
N GLU A 137 3.97 -13.65 -11.26
CA GLU A 137 2.84 -12.90 -11.81
C GLU A 137 2.95 -11.42 -11.41
N ILE A 138 2.91 -10.52 -12.40
CA ILE A 138 3.10 -9.09 -12.19
C ILE A 138 1.80 -8.30 -12.40
N ASN A 139 1.57 -7.31 -11.53
CA ASN A 139 0.59 -6.25 -11.72
C ASN A 139 1.33 -4.95 -12.07
N GLN A 140 0.99 -4.35 -13.21
CA GLN A 140 1.64 -3.14 -13.73
C GLN A 140 0.77 -1.89 -13.58
N LEU A 141 -0.14 -1.85 -12.63
CA LEU A 141 -1.01 -0.69 -12.40
C LEU A 141 -0.19 0.57 -12.06
N ASP A 142 0.84 0.44 -11.19
CA ASP A 142 1.75 1.53 -10.80
C ASP A 142 3.15 0.99 -10.52
N GLY A 143 3.95 0.85 -11.57
CA GLY A 143 5.23 0.13 -11.52
C GLY A 143 5.04 -1.37 -11.66
N ILE A 144 5.76 -2.16 -10.87
CA ILE A 144 5.73 -3.63 -10.89
C ILE A 144 5.42 -4.13 -9.49
N LYS A 145 4.21 -4.60 -9.29
CA LYS A 145 3.83 -5.30 -8.05
C LYS A 145 3.78 -6.79 -8.30
N ILE A 146 4.43 -7.55 -7.45
CA ILE A 146 4.41 -9.02 -7.43
C ILE A 146 3.72 -9.51 -6.16
N SER A 147 2.97 -10.59 -6.28
CA SER A 147 2.39 -11.32 -5.15
C SER A 147 3.15 -12.63 -4.98
N ILE A 148 3.83 -12.80 -3.87
CA ILE A 148 4.61 -14.01 -3.57
C ILE A 148 3.68 -15.09 -3.03
N ASN A 149 2.80 -14.69 -2.13
CA ASN A 149 1.72 -15.49 -1.56
C ASN A 149 0.60 -14.56 -1.06
N GLU A 150 -0.41 -15.12 -0.40
CA GLU A 150 -1.56 -14.38 0.13
C GLU A 150 -1.24 -13.33 1.22
N ASN A 151 -0.02 -13.36 1.79
CA ASN A 151 0.43 -12.47 2.87
C ASN A 151 1.70 -11.68 2.52
N THR A 152 2.25 -11.87 1.32
CA THR A 152 3.54 -11.28 0.94
C THR A 152 3.49 -10.70 -0.46
N TRP A 153 3.86 -9.43 -0.58
CA TRP A 153 4.02 -8.74 -1.88
C TRP A 153 5.27 -7.87 -1.90
N SER A 154 5.72 -7.52 -3.09
CA SER A 154 6.69 -6.46 -3.31
C SER A 154 6.24 -5.55 -4.45
N LEU A 155 6.54 -4.25 -4.33
CA LEU A 155 6.25 -3.22 -5.31
C LEU A 155 7.51 -2.44 -5.64
N ILE A 156 7.88 -2.40 -6.92
CA ILE A 156 8.95 -1.58 -7.46
C ILE A 156 8.32 -0.50 -8.34
N ARG A 157 8.54 0.77 -8.01
CA ARG A 157 7.98 1.88 -8.79
C ARG A 157 8.92 3.07 -8.86
N LYS A 158 8.77 3.88 -9.90
CA LYS A 158 9.44 5.17 -9.99
C LYS A 158 8.82 6.19 -9.03
N SER A 159 9.62 7.10 -8.51
CA SER A 159 9.12 8.29 -7.83
C SER A 159 8.61 9.30 -8.86
N ASN A 160 7.54 10.01 -8.53
CA ASN A 160 7.00 11.08 -9.37
C ASN A 160 7.69 12.44 -9.12
N THR A 161 8.47 12.56 -8.05
CA THR A 161 9.03 13.84 -7.57
C THR A 161 10.52 13.82 -7.29
N GLU A 162 11.14 12.63 -7.29
CA GLU A 162 12.55 12.45 -6.93
C GLU A 162 13.22 11.50 -7.94
N ASP A 163 14.52 11.65 -8.12
CA ASP A 163 15.36 10.76 -8.96
C ASP A 163 15.67 9.45 -8.23
N ILE A 164 14.61 8.68 -7.92
CA ILE A 164 14.70 7.40 -7.21
C ILE A 164 13.71 6.36 -7.73
N ILE A 165 14.10 5.11 -7.59
CA ILE A 165 13.20 3.96 -7.61
C ILE A 165 12.89 3.58 -6.16
N ARG A 166 11.61 3.37 -5.86
CA ARG A 166 11.11 2.92 -4.56
C ARG A 166 10.82 1.44 -4.61
N ILE A 167 11.26 0.72 -3.57
CA ILE A 167 11.01 -0.71 -3.40
C ILE A 167 10.33 -0.88 -2.05
N SER A 168 9.12 -1.43 -2.06
CA SER A 168 8.34 -1.69 -0.84
C SER A 168 7.96 -3.17 -0.81
N THR A 169 8.25 -3.85 0.27
CA THR A 169 7.87 -5.25 0.48
C THR A 169 7.16 -5.41 1.80
N GLU A 170 6.09 -6.18 1.82
CA GLU A 170 5.32 -6.49 3.02
C GLU A 170 5.17 -8.00 3.18
N SER A 171 5.21 -8.46 4.42
CA SER A 171 4.94 -9.84 4.80
C SER A 171 4.53 -9.95 6.27
N ASN A 172 3.80 -11.01 6.61
CA ASN A 172 3.61 -11.47 7.99
C ASN A 172 4.69 -12.47 8.44
N ASP A 173 5.64 -12.81 7.56
CA ASP A 173 6.84 -13.62 7.85
C ASP A 173 8.08 -12.74 7.70
N SER A 174 8.78 -12.51 8.81
CA SER A 174 9.94 -11.62 8.86
C SER A 174 11.15 -12.15 8.05
N GLN A 175 11.32 -13.46 7.95
CA GLN A 175 12.42 -14.05 7.18
C GLN A 175 12.14 -13.94 5.69
N LEU A 176 10.91 -14.25 5.27
CA LEU A 176 10.48 -14.08 3.89
C LEU A 176 10.52 -12.62 3.46
N LEU A 177 10.10 -11.70 4.34
CA LEU A 177 10.17 -10.25 4.12
C LEU A 177 11.59 -9.80 3.76
N GLN A 178 12.57 -10.17 4.58
CA GLN A 178 13.97 -9.81 4.36
C GLN A 178 14.53 -10.43 3.06
N LYS A 179 14.21 -11.69 2.81
CA LYS A 179 14.63 -12.40 1.61
C LYS A 179 14.12 -11.72 0.34
N ILE A 180 12.81 -11.47 0.26
CA ILE A 180 12.19 -10.86 -0.93
C ILE A 180 12.66 -9.42 -1.11
N GLN A 181 12.77 -8.64 -0.02
CA GLN A 181 13.27 -7.27 -0.12
C GLN A 181 14.69 -7.23 -0.70
N LYS A 182 15.58 -8.11 -0.23
CA LYS A 182 16.95 -8.21 -0.74
C LYS A 182 16.97 -8.60 -2.23
N GLU A 183 16.19 -9.62 -2.61
CA GLU A 183 16.07 -10.09 -4.00
C GLU A 183 15.60 -8.96 -4.94
N MET A 184 14.60 -8.17 -4.51
CA MET A 184 14.09 -7.06 -5.33
C MET A 184 15.12 -5.92 -5.48
N ILE A 185 15.89 -5.63 -4.43
CA ILE A 185 16.99 -4.66 -4.51
C ILE A 185 18.04 -5.15 -5.53
N GLU A 186 18.49 -6.39 -5.42
CA GLU A 186 19.48 -6.99 -6.33
C GLU A 186 18.99 -6.98 -7.79
N ASN A 187 17.70 -7.25 -8.03
CA ASN A 187 17.10 -7.19 -9.35
C ASN A 187 17.11 -5.76 -9.93
N VAL A 188 16.79 -4.75 -9.12
CA VAL A 188 16.83 -3.34 -9.55
C VAL A 188 18.28 -2.92 -9.87
N GLU A 189 19.22 -3.19 -8.98
CA GLU A 189 20.64 -2.86 -9.16
C GLU A 189 21.22 -3.54 -10.39
N TYR A 190 21.00 -4.83 -10.58
CA TYR A 190 21.44 -5.58 -11.76
C TYR A 190 20.89 -4.98 -13.06
N CYS A 191 19.60 -4.67 -13.12
CA CYS A 191 18.99 -4.08 -14.31
C CYS A 191 19.51 -2.65 -14.56
N TYR A 192 19.78 -1.89 -13.50
CA TYR A 192 20.29 -0.53 -13.59
C TYR A 192 21.71 -0.50 -14.19
N GLU A 193 22.62 -1.34 -13.70
CA GLU A 193 23.97 -1.45 -14.24
C GLU A 193 24.00 -1.78 -15.77
N GLN A 194 22.96 -2.43 -16.26
CA GLN A 194 22.88 -2.78 -17.69
C GLN A 194 22.28 -1.71 -18.59
N ILE A 195 21.82 -0.59 -18.05
CA ILE A 195 21.20 0.49 -18.81
C ILE A 195 21.95 1.82 -18.67
N LYS A 196 22.88 1.91 -17.70
CA LYS A 196 23.89 2.96 -17.65
C LYS A 196 24.79 2.85 -18.89
#